data_72999327f1fb491b372ae40fe26ce584
#
_entry.id   72999327f1fb491b372ae40fe26ce584
#
_cell.length_a   1.000
_cell.length_b   1.000
_cell.length_c   1.000
_cell.angle_alpha   90.00
_cell.angle_beta   90.00
_cell.angle_gamma   90.00
#
_symmetry.space_group_name_H-M   'P 1'
#
loop_
_entity.id
_entity.type
_entity.pdbx_description
1 polymer ?
#
loop_
_entity_poly.entity_id
_entity_poly.type
_entity_poly.pdbx_seq_one_letter_code
_entity_poly.pdbx_strand_id
1 'polypeptide(L)'
;MAASGRAVVVGASMGGLLAARALSDAYDEVLLLDRDALPATPTSRRGVPQGRQLHVLLDRGRQVLAELFPGIGEELTARGACPVDLHGEVHWYNDGHRMRRAPSDLIAYGMSRPLLEQVVRERVAALPGVRVLAGHEVTGLLTVGDGSRVTGVRVVPGGDDRTEIAIDADLVVDAGGRGSRSPVWLAELGYPTAPEERVEINVTYVTRIYRREPGQLEGLLGALANAMPGQPRAGIVAPHEDGRFAVVLSGVLGEQPPTDDEGMAAFAGSLFAPQIGELLRTALPASEPVRMRYPASVRRRYERLRRLPEGYLVFADALCSFNPIYGQGITVASLEALLLRRLLAEAGTGLARRFYRGAARLIDAPWQISVGTDLRFSEIPGRRTLKVRLVNAYIARLHAAATTDAGLGAAFLRVINLVDPPTRLLTPGRMLRVLRGPRPAPTPVRQVQRHPA
;
A
#
# COMPACT_ATOMS: atom_id res chain seq x y z
N MET A 1 -6.01 28.72 15.06
CA MET A 1 -7.48 28.77 15.24
C MET A 1 -8.04 27.57 14.49
N ALA A 2 -8.88 26.74 15.13
CA ALA A 2 -9.61 25.70 14.44
C ALA A 2 -10.40 26.33 13.28
N ALA A 3 -10.42 25.71 12.10
CA ALA A 3 -11.34 26.12 11.06
C ALA A 3 -12.74 25.72 11.56
N SER A 4 -13.60 26.72 11.81
CA SER A 4 -15.00 26.44 12.07
C SER A 4 -15.59 25.85 10.78
N GLY A 5 -16.42 24.81 10.90
CA GLY A 5 -17.11 24.26 9.74
C GLY A 5 -17.09 22.74 9.67
N ARG A 6 -17.56 22.23 8.52
CA ARG A 6 -17.72 20.80 8.27
C ARG A 6 -16.82 20.33 7.14
N ALA A 7 -16.15 19.18 7.36
CA ALA A 7 -15.49 18.43 6.30
C ALA A 7 -16.22 17.10 6.03
N VAL A 8 -16.25 16.68 4.77
CA VAL A 8 -16.79 15.38 4.34
C VAL A 8 -15.67 14.56 3.73
N VAL A 9 -15.55 13.30 4.15
CA VAL A 9 -14.63 12.32 3.60
C VAL A 9 -15.42 11.20 2.92
N VAL A 10 -15.09 10.91 1.67
CA VAL A 10 -15.73 9.85 0.87
C VAL A 10 -14.89 8.58 0.92
N GLY A 11 -15.44 7.51 1.51
CA GLY A 11 -14.78 6.22 1.70
C GLY A 11 -14.16 6.07 3.09
N ALA A 12 -14.53 5.03 3.83
CA ALA A 12 -14.09 4.74 5.20
C ALA A 12 -13.11 3.54 5.27
N SER A 13 -12.25 3.37 4.26
CA SER A 13 -11.07 2.52 4.35
C SER A 13 -9.88 3.32 4.87
N MET A 14 -8.68 2.73 4.95
CA MET A 14 -7.51 3.40 5.55
C MET A 14 -7.27 4.80 5.04
N GLY A 15 -7.40 5.05 3.73
CA GLY A 15 -7.23 6.39 3.17
C GLY A 15 -8.20 7.40 3.80
N GLY A 16 -9.49 7.07 3.86
CA GLY A 16 -10.49 7.96 4.45
C GLY A 16 -10.37 8.11 5.96
N LEU A 17 -10.04 7.03 6.68
CA LEU A 17 -9.79 7.10 8.12
C LEU A 17 -8.61 8.02 8.45
N LEU A 18 -7.53 7.94 7.68
CA LEU A 18 -6.35 8.80 7.84
C LEU A 18 -6.66 10.26 7.46
N ALA A 19 -7.45 10.49 6.40
CA ALA A 19 -7.92 11.82 6.04
C ALA A 19 -8.81 12.40 7.15
N ALA A 20 -9.77 11.63 7.68
CA ALA A 20 -10.63 12.06 8.78
C ALA A 20 -9.81 12.44 10.04
N ARG A 21 -8.78 11.64 10.39
CA ARG A 21 -7.86 11.99 11.47
C ARG A 21 -7.13 13.32 11.24
N ALA A 22 -6.67 13.56 10.00
CA ALA A 22 -5.99 14.82 9.68
C ALA A 22 -6.93 16.04 9.73
N LEU A 23 -8.21 15.84 9.42
CA LEU A 23 -9.24 16.88 9.42
C LEU A 23 -9.77 17.20 10.82
N SER A 24 -9.79 16.22 11.73
CA SER A 24 -10.39 16.34 13.06
C SER A 24 -9.72 17.39 13.97
N ASP A 25 -8.49 17.79 13.66
CA ASP A 25 -7.80 18.86 14.39
C ASP A 25 -8.14 20.26 13.83
N ALA A 26 -8.85 20.35 12.68
CA ALA A 26 -9.09 21.60 11.97
C ALA A 26 -10.57 21.93 11.76
N TYR A 27 -11.46 20.95 11.77
CA TYR A 27 -12.89 21.13 11.54
C TYR A 27 -13.71 20.74 12.76
N ASP A 28 -14.81 21.46 13.03
CA ASP A 28 -15.72 21.17 14.15
C ASP A 28 -16.48 19.85 13.91
N GLU A 29 -16.81 19.55 12.64
CA GLU A 29 -17.48 18.31 12.26
C GLU A 29 -16.77 17.66 11.06
N VAL A 30 -16.48 16.36 11.18
CA VAL A 30 -15.96 15.52 10.08
C VAL A 30 -16.91 14.36 9.85
N LEU A 31 -17.56 14.33 8.70
CA LEU A 31 -18.45 13.24 8.28
C LEU A 31 -17.67 12.28 7.37
N LEU A 32 -17.50 11.04 7.82
CA LEU A 32 -16.85 9.98 7.05
C LEU A 32 -17.92 9.05 6.47
N LEU A 33 -18.14 9.13 5.16
CA LEU A 33 -19.18 8.41 4.43
C LEU A 33 -18.63 7.15 3.76
N ASP A 34 -19.32 6.01 3.91
CA ASP A 34 -19.00 4.79 3.16
C ASP A 34 -20.27 4.09 2.70
N ARG A 35 -20.29 3.61 1.46
CA ARG A 35 -21.43 2.89 0.88
C ARG A 35 -21.64 1.50 1.50
N ASP A 36 -20.58 0.90 2.08
CA ASP A 36 -20.67 -0.40 2.73
C ASP A 36 -21.22 -0.27 4.15
N ALA A 37 -21.83 -1.33 4.64
CA ALA A 37 -21.95 -1.56 6.07
C ALA A 37 -20.56 -1.80 6.65
N LEU A 38 -20.22 -1.11 7.74
CA LEU A 38 -18.92 -1.26 8.39
C LEU A 38 -19.00 -2.33 9.47
N PRO A 39 -18.22 -3.42 9.36
CA PRO A 39 -18.32 -4.52 10.31
C PRO A 39 -17.82 -4.13 11.71
N ALA A 40 -18.47 -4.63 12.75
CA ALA A 40 -18.05 -4.45 14.14
C ALA A 40 -16.84 -5.33 14.51
N THR A 41 -16.60 -6.41 13.75
CA THR A 41 -15.48 -7.33 13.94
C THR A 41 -14.47 -7.20 12.77
N PRO A 42 -13.22 -7.70 12.90
CA PRO A 42 -12.21 -7.58 11.86
C PRO A 42 -12.48 -8.53 10.68
N THR A 43 -13.51 -8.22 9.90
CA THR A 43 -13.92 -9.00 8.72
C THR A 43 -13.77 -8.18 7.44
N SER A 44 -13.47 -8.88 6.33
CA SER A 44 -13.36 -8.25 5.01
C SER A 44 -14.73 -7.79 4.51
N ARG A 45 -14.77 -6.66 3.79
CA ARG A 45 -15.99 -6.09 3.22
C ARG A 45 -15.89 -5.87 1.71
N ARG A 46 -17.03 -5.70 1.04
CA ARG A 46 -17.14 -5.64 -0.42
C ARG A 46 -16.34 -4.49 -1.04
N GLY A 47 -16.39 -3.30 -0.45
CA GLY A 47 -15.67 -2.11 -0.94
C GLY A 47 -14.16 -2.16 -0.74
N VAL A 48 -13.65 -3.14 0.05
CA VAL A 48 -12.22 -3.35 0.30
C VAL A 48 -11.82 -4.78 -0.06
N PRO A 49 -11.85 -5.17 -1.35
CA PRO A 49 -11.59 -6.54 -1.77
C PRO A 49 -10.16 -7.00 -1.41
N GLN A 50 -9.21 -6.08 -1.34
CA GLN A 50 -7.84 -6.34 -0.87
C GLN A 50 -7.77 -6.73 0.61
N GLY A 51 -8.83 -6.56 1.39
CA GLY A 51 -8.90 -6.96 2.80
C GLY A 51 -8.66 -8.45 3.03
N ARG A 52 -8.84 -9.29 2.01
CA ARG A 52 -8.57 -10.74 2.06
C ARG A 52 -7.13 -11.10 1.68
N GLN A 53 -6.30 -10.11 1.36
CA GLN A 53 -4.91 -10.32 0.99
C GLN A 53 -4.00 -10.05 2.18
N LEU A 54 -2.78 -10.59 2.14
CA LEU A 54 -1.75 -10.28 3.12
C LEU A 54 -1.49 -8.77 3.15
N HIS A 55 -1.38 -8.24 4.35
CA HIS A 55 -0.91 -6.89 4.59
C HIS A 55 0.20 -6.88 5.63
N VAL A 56 1.20 -6.07 5.37
CA VAL A 56 2.28 -5.76 6.31
C VAL A 56 2.35 -4.25 6.44
N LEU A 57 2.26 -3.74 7.65
CA LEU A 57 2.46 -2.32 7.92
C LEU A 57 3.96 -2.05 7.98
N LEU A 58 4.50 -1.39 6.96
CA LEU A 58 5.91 -1.03 6.86
C LEU A 58 6.33 -0.07 7.98
N ASP A 59 7.61 -0.08 8.34
CA ASP A 59 8.12 0.67 9.50
C ASP A 59 7.80 2.17 9.44
N ARG A 60 7.98 2.83 8.30
CA ARG A 60 7.61 4.26 8.19
C ARG A 60 6.11 4.49 8.40
N GLY A 61 5.27 3.59 7.87
CA GLY A 61 3.82 3.61 8.10
C GLY A 61 3.49 3.45 9.58
N ARG A 62 4.15 2.52 10.27
CA ARG A 62 4.04 2.32 11.71
C ARG A 62 4.39 3.58 12.51
N GLN A 63 5.52 4.22 12.19
CA GLN A 63 5.96 5.46 12.84
C GLN A 63 4.93 6.58 12.68
N VAL A 64 4.40 6.75 11.45
CA VAL A 64 3.39 7.78 11.16
C VAL A 64 2.06 7.48 11.84
N LEU A 65 1.63 6.21 11.87
CA LEU A 65 0.42 5.84 12.61
C LEU A 65 0.58 6.08 14.12
N ALA A 66 1.75 5.84 14.70
CA ALA A 66 2.02 6.15 16.11
C ALA A 66 1.99 7.67 16.39
N GLU A 67 2.39 8.52 15.43
CA GLU A 67 2.28 9.97 15.53
C GLU A 67 0.81 10.45 15.44
N LEU A 68 0.02 9.86 14.55
CA LEU A 68 -1.40 10.20 14.36
C LEU A 68 -2.29 9.64 15.47
N PHE A 69 -1.94 8.49 16.02
CA PHE A 69 -2.69 7.73 17.02
C PHE A 69 -1.74 7.20 18.11
N PRO A 70 -1.36 8.01 19.10
CA PRO A 70 -0.47 7.58 20.20
C PRO A 70 -0.97 6.30 20.88
N GLY A 71 -0.07 5.33 21.12
CA GLY A 71 -0.40 4.04 21.73
C GLY A 71 -1.00 3.01 20.78
N ILE A 72 -1.10 3.28 19.45
CA ILE A 72 -1.70 2.32 18.50
C ILE A 72 -0.86 1.05 18.34
N GLY A 73 0.46 1.13 18.49
CA GLY A 73 1.34 -0.03 18.35
C GLY A 73 1.09 -1.08 19.42
N GLU A 74 0.97 -0.64 20.65
CA GLU A 74 0.64 -1.47 21.81
C GLU A 74 -0.76 -2.08 21.68
N GLU A 75 -1.73 -1.30 21.22
CA GLU A 75 -3.08 -1.79 20.98
C GLU A 75 -3.15 -2.84 19.87
N LEU A 76 -2.48 -2.60 18.74
CA LEU A 76 -2.39 -3.58 17.65
C LEU A 76 -1.77 -4.90 18.13
N THR A 77 -0.68 -4.81 18.92
CA THR A 77 -0.04 -5.99 19.49
C THR A 77 -0.95 -6.73 20.47
N ALA A 78 -1.66 -6.01 21.33
CA ALA A 78 -2.63 -6.60 22.27
C ALA A 78 -3.80 -7.28 21.54
N ARG A 79 -4.14 -6.84 20.32
CA ARG A 79 -5.16 -7.47 19.46
C ARG A 79 -4.58 -8.52 18.51
N GLY A 80 -3.32 -8.92 18.68
CA GLY A 80 -2.71 -10.04 17.95
C GLY A 80 -1.82 -9.67 16.78
N ALA A 81 -1.62 -8.39 16.46
CA ALA A 81 -0.61 -8.01 15.47
C ALA A 81 0.79 -8.40 15.95
N CYS A 82 1.58 -8.99 15.06
CA CYS A 82 2.92 -9.49 15.38
C CYS A 82 3.99 -8.48 14.91
N PRO A 83 4.74 -7.84 15.82
CA PRO A 83 5.90 -7.05 15.44
C PRO A 83 7.01 -7.97 14.89
N VAL A 84 7.66 -7.53 13.83
CA VAL A 84 8.69 -8.30 13.11
C VAL A 84 9.88 -7.40 12.82
N ASP A 85 11.08 -7.81 13.25
CA ASP A 85 12.33 -7.23 12.75
C ASP A 85 12.54 -7.68 11.29
N LEU A 86 12.29 -6.79 10.36
CA LEU A 86 12.34 -7.11 8.93
C LEU A 86 13.72 -7.60 8.46
N HIS A 87 14.80 -7.22 9.12
CA HIS A 87 16.13 -7.64 8.74
C HIS A 87 16.65 -8.84 9.56
N GLY A 88 16.22 -8.95 10.80
CA GLY A 88 16.63 -10.02 11.72
C GLY A 88 15.78 -11.29 11.61
N GLU A 89 14.47 -11.16 11.39
CA GLU A 89 13.50 -12.24 11.53
C GLU A 89 12.82 -12.65 10.20
N VAL A 90 13.32 -12.17 9.05
CA VAL A 90 12.77 -12.49 7.73
C VAL A 90 13.86 -13.00 6.79
N HIS A 91 13.57 -14.09 6.08
CA HIS A 91 14.38 -14.53 4.94
C HIS A 91 14.07 -13.70 3.70
N TRP A 92 15.00 -12.87 3.26
CA TRP A 92 14.87 -12.05 2.06
C TRP A 92 15.64 -12.65 0.90
N TYR A 93 14.95 -12.92 -0.20
CA TYR A 93 15.56 -13.35 -1.46
C TYR A 93 15.25 -12.31 -2.54
N ASN A 94 16.29 -11.60 -2.96
CA ASN A 94 16.23 -10.58 -4.02
C ASN A 94 17.17 -11.00 -5.14
N ASP A 95 16.68 -11.02 -6.38
CA ASP A 95 17.46 -11.48 -7.54
C ASP A 95 18.09 -12.87 -7.36
N GLY A 96 17.39 -13.76 -6.67
CA GLY A 96 17.88 -15.11 -6.34
C GLY A 96 18.91 -15.15 -5.21
N HIS A 97 19.31 -14.01 -4.64
CA HIS A 97 20.30 -13.90 -3.58
C HIS A 97 19.63 -13.82 -2.20
N ARG A 98 20.04 -14.70 -1.28
CA ARG A 98 19.62 -14.64 0.13
C ARG A 98 20.38 -13.52 0.83
N MET A 99 19.67 -12.51 1.32
CA MET A 99 20.25 -11.41 2.09
C MET A 99 20.79 -11.91 3.43
N ARG A 100 21.99 -11.44 3.81
CA ARG A 100 22.56 -11.68 5.15
C ARG A 100 21.74 -10.94 6.19
N ARG A 101 21.19 -11.67 7.15
CA ARG A 101 20.39 -11.12 8.26
C ARG A 101 21.27 -10.55 9.36
N ALA A 102 20.75 -9.55 10.05
CA ALA A 102 21.24 -9.03 11.32
C ALA A 102 20.08 -8.36 12.07
N PRO A 103 20.09 -8.30 13.39
CA PRO A 103 19.12 -7.52 14.15
C PRO A 103 19.09 -6.07 13.69
N SER A 104 17.89 -5.49 13.68
CA SER A 104 17.66 -4.10 13.23
C SER A 104 16.55 -3.40 14.00
N ASP A 105 16.42 -2.10 13.78
CA ASP A 105 15.34 -1.24 14.28
C ASP A 105 14.15 -1.14 13.31
N LEU A 106 14.19 -1.91 12.21
CA LEU A 106 13.16 -1.89 11.17
C LEU A 106 12.00 -2.82 11.54
N ILE A 107 11.04 -2.29 12.26
CA ILE A 107 9.90 -3.06 12.74
C ILE A 107 8.69 -2.86 11.84
N ALA A 108 8.16 -3.96 11.32
CA ALA A 108 6.86 -4.01 10.68
C ALA A 108 5.85 -4.76 11.56
N TYR A 109 4.56 -4.61 11.26
CA TYR A 109 3.51 -5.41 11.87
C TYR A 109 2.90 -6.36 10.84
N GLY A 110 2.97 -7.68 11.12
CA GLY A 110 2.19 -8.69 10.43
C GLY A 110 0.80 -8.80 11.06
N MET A 111 -0.25 -8.59 10.26
CA MET A 111 -1.65 -8.68 10.68
C MET A 111 -2.57 -8.67 9.48
N SER A 112 -3.84 -9.00 9.69
CA SER A 112 -4.86 -8.82 8.67
C SER A 112 -5.17 -7.34 8.43
N ARG A 113 -5.55 -7.01 7.21
CA ARG A 113 -6.05 -5.68 6.88
C ARG A 113 -7.31 -5.31 7.65
N PRO A 114 -8.29 -6.22 7.84
CA PRO A 114 -9.47 -5.95 8.66
C PRO A 114 -9.13 -5.55 10.09
N LEU A 115 -8.16 -6.19 10.74
CA LEU A 115 -7.74 -5.84 12.09
C LEU A 115 -7.18 -4.40 12.15
N LEU A 116 -6.25 -4.07 11.26
CA LEU A 116 -5.68 -2.72 11.20
C LEU A 116 -6.77 -1.67 10.95
N GLU A 117 -7.66 -1.93 9.98
CA GLU A 117 -8.73 -0.99 9.63
C GLU A 117 -9.73 -0.81 10.77
N GLN A 118 -10.06 -1.88 11.51
CA GLN A 118 -10.94 -1.81 12.67
C GLN A 118 -10.33 -0.94 13.77
N VAL A 119 -9.08 -1.20 14.17
CA VAL A 119 -8.41 -0.44 15.24
C VAL A 119 -8.35 1.05 14.88
N VAL A 120 -7.95 1.37 13.65
CA VAL A 120 -7.90 2.78 13.21
C VAL A 120 -9.29 3.39 13.14
N ARG A 121 -10.32 2.65 12.69
CA ARG A 121 -11.69 3.13 12.64
C ARG A 121 -12.27 3.42 14.03
N GLU A 122 -12.04 2.56 15.00
CA GLU A 122 -12.46 2.77 16.39
C GLU A 122 -11.81 4.01 16.98
N ARG A 123 -10.51 4.22 16.74
CA ARG A 123 -9.78 5.42 17.15
C ARG A 123 -10.32 6.69 16.48
N VAL A 124 -10.64 6.63 15.18
CA VAL A 124 -11.21 7.76 14.43
C VAL A 124 -12.62 8.08 14.90
N ALA A 125 -13.45 7.06 15.11
CA ALA A 125 -14.83 7.25 15.59
C ALA A 125 -14.89 7.80 17.03
N ALA A 126 -13.84 7.62 17.84
CA ALA A 126 -13.73 8.17 19.18
C ALA A 126 -13.25 9.63 19.20
N LEU A 127 -12.84 10.22 18.07
CA LEU A 127 -12.41 11.62 18.01
C LEU A 127 -13.62 12.56 18.14
N PRO A 128 -13.51 13.66 18.91
CA PRO A 128 -14.55 14.68 18.98
C PRO A 128 -14.90 15.20 17.58
N GLY A 129 -16.18 15.43 17.32
CA GLY A 129 -16.67 15.96 16.06
C GLY A 129 -16.62 15.00 14.86
N VAL A 130 -16.07 13.79 14.98
CA VAL A 130 -16.03 12.81 13.88
C VAL A 130 -17.24 11.90 13.96
N ARG A 131 -17.95 11.77 12.83
CA ARG A 131 -19.09 10.85 12.67
C ARG A 131 -18.88 9.94 11.47
N VAL A 132 -18.99 8.63 11.68
CA VAL A 132 -18.87 7.62 10.62
C VAL A 132 -20.27 7.19 10.19
N LEU A 133 -20.60 7.43 8.92
CA LEU A 133 -21.90 7.13 8.32
C LEU A 133 -21.74 5.98 7.33
N ALA A 134 -22.02 4.77 7.79
CA ALA A 134 -22.04 3.56 6.98
C ALA A 134 -23.31 3.49 6.12
N GLY A 135 -23.27 2.79 4.98
CA GLY A 135 -24.39 2.66 4.08
C GLY A 135 -24.78 3.95 3.35
N HIS A 136 -23.85 4.91 3.20
CA HIS A 136 -24.08 6.20 2.54
C HIS A 136 -23.26 6.29 1.25
N GLU A 137 -23.91 6.18 0.10
CA GLU A 137 -23.27 6.27 -1.21
C GLU A 137 -23.23 7.72 -1.71
N VAL A 138 -22.02 8.26 -1.90
CA VAL A 138 -21.85 9.57 -2.52
C VAL A 138 -22.02 9.43 -4.04
N THR A 139 -23.00 10.15 -4.60
CA THR A 139 -23.39 10.11 -6.01
C THR A 139 -22.84 11.25 -6.82
N GLY A 140 -22.55 12.41 -6.18
CA GLY A 140 -22.03 13.59 -6.86
C GLY A 140 -21.58 14.69 -5.91
N LEU A 141 -21.08 15.77 -6.50
CA LEU A 141 -20.63 16.96 -5.79
C LEU A 141 -21.68 18.05 -5.82
N LEU A 142 -21.76 18.86 -4.78
CA LEU A 142 -22.47 20.14 -4.74
C LEU A 142 -21.46 21.26 -5.00
N THR A 143 -21.84 22.29 -5.76
CA THR A 143 -20.95 23.40 -6.09
C THR A 143 -21.69 24.75 -6.06
N VAL A 144 -20.93 25.83 -5.94
CA VAL A 144 -21.45 27.15 -6.29
C VAL A 144 -21.81 27.22 -7.79
N GLY A 145 -22.64 28.17 -8.20
CA GLY A 145 -23.22 28.19 -9.53
C GLY A 145 -22.24 28.19 -10.71
N ASP A 146 -21.00 28.68 -10.54
CA ASP A 146 -19.94 28.70 -11.55
C ASP A 146 -19.00 27.48 -11.48
N GLY A 147 -19.26 26.56 -10.56
CA GLY A 147 -18.44 25.36 -10.35
C GLY A 147 -17.05 25.63 -9.77
N SER A 148 -16.71 26.85 -9.37
CA SER A 148 -15.38 27.22 -8.87
C SER A 148 -15.05 26.62 -7.51
N ARG A 149 -16.08 26.28 -6.74
CA ARG A 149 -15.97 25.72 -5.38
C ARG A 149 -16.94 24.57 -5.17
N VAL A 150 -16.44 23.48 -4.60
CA VAL A 150 -17.26 22.38 -4.05
C VAL A 150 -17.74 22.82 -2.67
N THR A 151 -19.04 22.67 -2.44
CA THR A 151 -19.74 23.08 -1.20
C THR A 151 -20.41 21.93 -0.49
N GLY A 152 -20.20 20.68 -0.95
CA GLY A 152 -20.77 19.49 -0.33
C GLY A 152 -20.87 18.31 -1.30
N VAL A 153 -21.69 17.36 -0.92
CA VAL A 153 -21.93 16.11 -1.66
C VAL A 153 -23.40 15.77 -1.76
N ARG A 154 -23.80 15.08 -2.84
CA ARG A 154 -25.07 14.36 -2.94
C ARG A 154 -24.87 12.95 -2.45
N VAL A 155 -25.80 12.44 -1.65
CA VAL A 155 -25.67 11.15 -0.95
C VAL A 155 -26.97 10.41 -1.04
N VAL A 156 -26.90 9.13 -1.36
CA VAL A 156 -28.03 8.19 -1.23
C VAL A 156 -27.79 7.35 0.02
N PRO A 157 -28.61 7.52 1.07
CA PRO A 157 -28.57 6.67 2.26
C PRO A 157 -28.93 5.22 1.91
N GLY A 158 -28.34 4.27 2.62
CA GLY A 158 -28.74 2.87 2.57
C GLY A 158 -30.06 2.65 3.29
N GLY A 159 -30.80 1.64 2.87
CA GLY A 159 -32.14 1.30 3.41
C GLY A 159 -33.20 1.34 2.32
N ASP A 160 -34.47 1.32 2.74
CA ASP A 160 -35.62 1.26 1.84
C ASP A 160 -35.89 2.62 1.17
N ASP A 161 -35.67 3.72 1.90
CA ASP A 161 -35.73 5.07 1.35
C ASP A 161 -34.39 5.47 0.74
N ARG A 162 -34.34 5.43 -0.59
CA ARG A 162 -33.15 5.79 -1.38
C ARG A 162 -33.22 7.25 -1.90
N THR A 163 -33.93 8.10 -1.22
CA THR A 163 -34.02 9.52 -1.57
C THR A 163 -32.64 10.17 -1.44
N GLU A 164 -32.18 10.80 -2.50
CA GLU A 164 -30.91 11.53 -2.51
C GLU A 164 -31.02 12.77 -1.62
N ILE A 165 -30.05 12.94 -0.72
CA ILE A 165 -29.94 14.10 0.16
C ILE A 165 -28.68 14.89 -0.13
N ALA A 166 -28.71 16.19 0.18
CA ALA A 166 -27.56 17.08 0.12
C ALA A 166 -26.91 17.19 1.50
N ILE A 167 -25.57 17.10 1.54
CA ILE A 167 -24.77 17.34 2.73
C ILE A 167 -23.78 18.47 2.41
N ASP A 168 -23.95 19.61 3.03
CA ASP A 168 -23.05 20.75 2.87
C ASP A 168 -21.71 20.51 3.58
N ALA A 169 -20.63 21.02 2.99
CA ALA A 169 -19.27 20.94 3.54
C ALA A 169 -18.38 22.07 3.01
N ASP A 170 -17.45 22.53 3.85
CA ASP A 170 -16.41 23.48 3.47
C ASP A 170 -15.25 22.81 2.73
N LEU A 171 -15.05 21.50 3.00
CA LEU A 171 -14.06 20.66 2.31
C LEU A 171 -14.62 19.25 2.10
N VAL A 172 -14.50 18.74 0.88
CA VAL A 172 -14.74 17.34 0.53
C VAL A 172 -13.43 16.67 0.17
N VAL A 173 -13.13 15.53 0.81
CA VAL A 173 -11.95 14.71 0.52
C VAL A 173 -12.40 13.37 -0.06
N ASP A 174 -12.08 13.12 -1.32
CA ASP A 174 -12.34 11.83 -1.98
C ASP A 174 -11.20 10.85 -1.70
N ALA A 175 -11.46 9.90 -0.81
CA ALA A 175 -10.65 8.73 -0.51
C ALA A 175 -11.30 7.43 -1.01
N GLY A 176 -12.10 7.49 -2.08
CA GLY A 176 -12.81 6.37 -2.70
C GLY A 176 -11.92 5.32 -3.37
N GLY A 177 -10.60 5.45 -3.23
CA GLY A 177 -9.61 4.50 -3.69
C GLY A 177 -9.50 4.44 -5.22
N ARG A 178 -9.11 3.29 -5.76
CA ARG A 178 -8.95 3.10 -7.22
C ARG A 178 -10.25 3.32 -8.01
N GLY A 179 -11.38 3.08 -7.38
CA GLY A 179 -12.72 3.29 -7.94
C GLY A 179 -13.27 4.71 -7.78
N SER A 180 -12.44 5.66 -7.36
CA SER A 180 -12.82 7.06 -7.21
C SER A 180 -13.48 7.62 -8.46
N ARG A 181 -14.58 8.33 -8.27
CA ARG A 181 -15.32 9.04 -9.34
C ARG A 181 -14.83 10.47 -9.57
N SER A 182 -13.80 10.92 -8.85
CA SER A 182 -13.22 12.26 -9.02
C SER A 182 -12.95 12.65 -10.48
N PRO A 183 -12.37 11.77 -11.34
CA PRO A 183 -12.15 12.14 -12.73
C PRO A 183 -13.45 12.47 -13.48
N VAL A 184 -14.54 11.73 -13.18
CA VAL A 184 -15.86 11.94 -13.80
C VAL A 184 -16.48 13.22 -13.25
N TRP A 185 -16.56 13.36 -11.93
CA TRP A 185 -17.16 14.54 -11.29
C TRP A 185 -16.47 15.85 -11.67
N LEU A 186 -15.15 15.85 -11.74
CA LEU A 186 -14.40 17.04 -12.15
C LEU A 186 -14.62 17.37 -13.64
N ALA A 187 -14.74 16.36 -14.50
CA ALA A 187 -15.04 16.56 -15.92
C ALA A 187 -16.47 17.13 -16.11
N GLU A 188 -17.47 16.66 -15.37
CA GLU A 188 -18.84 17.18 -15.35
C GLU A 188 -18.88 18.65 -14.93
N LEU A 189 -17.97 19.08 -14.05
CA LEU A 189 -17.79 20.48 -13.63
C LEU A 189 -16.93 21.31 -14.59
N GLY A 190 -16.52 20.76 -15.74
CA GLY A 190 -15.71 21.45 -16.74
C GLY A 190 -14.22 21.62 -16.37
N TYR A 191 -13.72 20.83 -15.44
CA TYR A 191 -12.29 20.79 -15.13
C TYR A 191 -11.55 19.82 -16.06
N PRO A 192 -10.29 20.11 -16.41
CA PRO A 192 -9.50 19.21 -17.23
C PRO A 192 -9.19 17.93 -16.47
N THR A 193 -9.18 16.80 -17.18
CA THR A 193 -8.76 15.51 -16.62
C THR A 193 -7.28 15.54 -16.21
N ALA A 194 -6.97 15.05 -15.01
CA ALA A 194 -5.60 14.93 -14.55
C ALA A 194 -4.83 13.93 -15.44
N PRO A 195 -3.61 14.28 -15.91
CA PRO A 195 -2.80 13.34 -16.65
C PRO A 195 -2.53 12.07 -15.83
N GLU A 196 -2.71 10.89 -16.43
CA GLU A 196 -2.42 9.60 -15.78
C GLU A 196 -1.07 9.05 -16.24
N GLU A 197 -0.29 8.58 -15.27
CA GLU A 197 0.83 7.67 -15.49
C GLU A 197 0.35 6.28 -15.11
N ARG A 198 0.40 5.34 -16.07
CA ARG A 198 -0.12 3.97 -15.91
C ARG A 198 0.93 2.97 -16.33
N VAL A 199 1.15 1.94 -15.49
CA VAL A 199 2.04 0.82 -15.78
C VAL A 199 1.26 -0.48 -15.60
N GLU A 200 1.06 -1.19 -16.71
CA GLU A 200 0.32 -2.45 -16.73
C GLU A 200 1.26 -3.61 -16.35
N ILE A 201 0.98 -4.21 -15.21
CA ILE A 201 1.80 -5.28 -14.63
C ILE A 201 1.07 -6.62 -14.60
N ASN A 202 -0.27 -6.61 -14.63
CA ASN A 202 -1.12 -7.80 -14.66
C ASN A 202 -0.69 -8.87 -13.64
N VAL A 203 -0.55 -8.47 -12.39
CA VAL A 203 -0.18 -9.39 -11.30
C VAL A 203 -1.40 -10.17 -10.83
N THR A 204 -1.24 -11.48 -10.66
CA THR A 204 -2.21 -12.34 -9.97
C THR A 204 -1.63 -12.77 -8.63
N TYR A 205 -2.45 -12.68 -7.59
CA TYR A 205 -2.13 -13.13 -6.23
C TYR A 205 -3.04 -14.26 -5.83
N VAL A 206 -2.52 -15.19 -5.06
CA VAL A 206 -3.29 -16.16 -4.28
C VAL A 206 -2.79 -16.07 -2.84
N THR A 207 -3.71 -15.72 -1.94
CA THR A 207 -3.44 -15.64 -0.50
C THR A 207 -4.17 -16.76 0.22
N ARG A 208 -3.50 -17.41 1.15
CA ARG A 208 -4.07 -18.41 2.05
C ARG A 208 -3.46 -18.29 3.44
N ILE A 209 -4.27 -18.54 4.47
CA ILE A 209 -3.84 -18.53 5.86
C ILE A 209 -3.51 -19.96 6.28
N TYR A 210 -2.42 -20.11 7.06
CA TYR A 210 -1.95 -21.40 7.59
C TYR A 210 -1.75 -21.29 9.09
N ARG A 211 -1.89 -22.41 9.81
CA ARG A 211 -1.49 -22.50 11.21
C ARG A 211 0.03 -22.41 11.28
N ARG A 212 0.52 -21.69 12.27
CA ARG A 212 1.95 -21.60 12.55
C ARG A 212 2.34 -22.64 13.59
N GLU A 213 3.36 -23.42 13.28
CA GLU A 213 3.94 -24.43 14.18
C GLU A 213 5.38 -24.05 14.54
N PRO A 214 5.86 -24.44 15.76
CA PRO A 214 7.25 -24.21 16.14
C PRO A 214 8.23 -24.83 15.15
N GLY A 215 9.34 -24.13 14.89
CA GLY A 215 10.40 -24.61 13.98
C GLY A 215 10.17 -24.33 12.51
N GLN A 216 8.96 -23.98 12.08
CA GLN A 216 8.71 -23.55 10.69
C GLN A 216 9.54 -22.30 10.35
N LEU A 217 9.88 -22.12 9.08
CA LEU A 217 10.74 -21.03 8.59
C LEU A 217 12.09 -20.94 9.32
N GLU A 218 12.67 -22.05 9.73
CA GLU A 218 13.91 -22.07 10.52
C GLU A 218 13.77 -21.26 11.84
N GLY A 219 12.56 -21.20 12.41
CA GLY A 219 12.25 -20.43 13.63
C GLY A 219 12.01 -18.94 13.40
N LEU A 220 12.04 -18.46 12.15
CA LEU A 220 11.83 -17.05 11.83
C LEU A 220 10.33 -16.71 11.63
N LEU A 221 10.07 -15.42 11.50
CA LEU A 221 8.71 -14.88 11.36
C LEU A 221 8.27 -14.68 9.93
N GLY A 222 9.21 -14.67 8.97
CA GLY A 222 8.82 -14.44 7.58
C GLY A 222 9.82 -14.96 6.56
N ALA A 223 9.35 -15.10 5.33
CA ALA A 223 10.16 -15.37 4.15
C ALA A 223 9.58 -14.63 2.94
N LEU A 224 10.45 -14.10 2.10
CA LEU A 224 10.07 -13.37 0.91
C LEU A 224 11.02 -13.67 -0.24
N ALA A 225 10.46 -14.05 -1.40
CA ALA A 225 11.17 -14.14 -2.67
C ALA A 225 10.48 -13.26 -3.70
N ASN A 226 11.17 -12.22 -4.18
CA ASN A 226 10.64 -11.33 -5.20
C ASN A 226 10.71 -11.92 -6.60
N ALA A 227 9.72 -11.59 -7.43
CA ALA A 227 9.78 -11.85 -8.87
C ALA A 227 10.92 -11.05 -9.52
N MET A 228 11.55 -11.63 -10.53
CA MET A 228 12.66 -11.02 -11.26
C MET A 228 12.64 -11.47 -12.72
N PRO A 229 13.32 -10.77 -13.63
CA PRO A 229 13.48 -11.24 -15.01
C PRO A 229 13.97 -12.69 -15.06
N GLY A 230 13.28 -13.53 -15.85
CA GLY A 230 13.54 -14.98 -15.91
C GLY A 230 12.88 -15.83 -14.83
N GLN A 231 12.33 -15.21 -13.76
CA GLN A 231 11.51 -15.86 -12.73
C GLN A 231 10.34 -14.93 -12.33
N PRO A 232 9.24 -14.93 -13.09
CA PRO A 232 8.11 -14.03 -12.87
C PRO A 232 7.20 -14.45 -11.70
N ARG A 233 7.70 -15.28 -10.79
CA ARG A 233 7.00 -15.80 -9.62
C ARG A 233 7.57 -15.23 -8.33
N ALA A 234 6.70 -14.89 -7.41
CA ALA A 234 7.08 -14.41 -6.09
C ALA A 234 6.29 -15.14 -4.99
N GLY A 235 6.81 -15.08 -3.77
CA GLY A 235 6.15 -15.62 -2.60
C GLY A 235 6.50 -14.83 -1.36
N ILE A 236 5.53 -14.66 -0.47
CA ILE A 236 5.68 -13.98 0.81
C ILE A 236 4.99 -14.81 1.88
N VAL A 237 5.68 -15.01 2.99
CA VAL A 237 5.11 -15.51 4.24
C VAL A 237 5.30 -14.43 5.28
N ALA A 238 4.25 -14.06 5.98
CA ALA A 238 4.31 -13.12 7.10
C ALA A 238 3.38 -13.57 8.23
N PRO A 239 3.67 -13.17 9.47
CA PRO A 239 2.78 -13.46 10.60
C PRO A 239 1.41 -12.83 10.38
N HIS A 240 0.44 -13.50 10.95
CA HIS A 240 -0.93 -13.09 11.02
C HIS A 240 -1.40 -13.28 12.47
N GLU A 241 -2.47 -12.58 12.88
CA GLU A 241 -3.01 -12.74 14.23
C GLU A 241 -3.36 -14.21 14.54
N ASP A 242 -3.53 -14.53 15.80
CA ASP A 242 -3.91 -15.84 16.36
C ASP A 242 -2.89 -16.95 16.05
N GLY A 243 -1.58 -16.62 16.04
CA GLY A 243 -0.54 -17.62 15.83
C GLY A 243 -0.59 -18.28 14.45
N ARG A 244 -0.87 -17.50 13.41
CA ARG A 244 -0.97 -17.98 12.03
C ARG A 244 0.07 -17.32 11.12
N PHE A 245 0.23 -17.88 9.92
CA PHE A 245 0.91 -17.25 8.81
C PHE A 245 -0.06 -16.93 7.69
N ALA A 246 0.08 -15.75 7.09
CA ALA A 246 -0.49 -15.46 5.78
C ALA A 246 0.58 -15.76 4.70
N VAL A 247 0.22 -16.58 3.72
CA VAL A 247 1.08 -16.90 2.57
C VAL A 247 0.47 -16.30 1.32
N VAL A 248 1.27 -15.55 0.58
CA VAL A 248 0.92 -15.02 -0.74
C VAL A 248 1.85 -15.63 -1.77
N LEU A 249 1.28 -16.23 -2.78
CA LEU A 249 1.97 -16.56 -4.03
C LEU A 249 1.51 -15.56 -5.09
N SER A 250 2.43 -15.04 -5.88
CA SER A 250 2.09 -14.11 -6.96
C SER A 250 2.85 -14.40 -8.23
N GLY A 251 2.18 -14.09 -9.34
CA GLY A 251 2.76 -14.20 -10.67
C GLY A 251 2.56 -12.91 -11.47
N VAL A 252 3.58 -12.48 -12.18
CA VAL A 252 3.56 -11.39 -13.16
C VAL A 252 3.58 -11.96 -14.56
N LEU A 253 3.31 -11.13 -15.58
CA LEU A 253 3.38 -11.53 -17.01
C LEU A 253 2.44 -12.70 -17.35
N GLY A 254 1.28 -12.81 -16.71
CA GLY A 254 0.29 -13.86 -16.97
C GLY A 254 0.50 -15.15 -16.18
N GLU A 255 1.57 -15.26 -15.38
CA GLU A 255 1.73 -16.35 -14.42
C GLU A 255 0.57 -16.31 -13.41
N GLN A 256 -0.06 -17.47 -13.18
CA GLN A 256 -1.19 -17.59 -12.27
C GLN A 256 -0.88 -18.64 -11.20
N PRO A 257 -0.72 -18.22 -9.93
CA PRO A 257 -0.58 -19.18 -8.86
C PRO A 257 -1.81 -20.08 -8.77
N PRO A 258 -1.62 -21.41 -8.58
CA PRO A 258 -2.70 -22.35 -8.32
C PRO A 258 -3.45 -22.05 -7.01
N THR A 259 -4.62 -22.69 -6.85
CA THR A 259 -5.43 -22.58 -5.64
C THR A 259 -5.63 -23.91 -4.91
N ASP A 260 -5.21 -25.02 -5.51
CA ASP A 260 -5.16 -26.31 -4.86
C ASP A 260 -3.86 -26.50 -4.08
N ASP A 261 -3.87 -27.40 -3.10
CA ASP A 261 -2.77 -27.59 -2.15
C ASP A 261 -1.48 -28.06 -2.86
N GLU A 262 -1.58 -29.03 -3.77
CA GLU A 262 -0.45 -29.58 -4.48
C GLU A 262 0.16 -28.53 -5.41
N GLY A 263 -0.67 -27.85 -6.17
CA GLY A 263 -0.26 -26.78 -7.09
C GLY A 263 0.41 -25.61 -6.34
N MET A 264 -0.17 -25.17 -5.21
CA MET A 264 0.44 -24.11 -4.38
C MET A 264 1.82 -24.53 -3.85
N ALA A 265 1.96 -25.77 -3.35
CA ALA A 265 3.25 -26.29 -2.87
C ALA A 265 4.27 -26.41 -4.01
N ALA A 266 3.86 -26.88 -5.19
CA ALA A 266 4.73 -26.98 -6.36
C ALA A 266 5.17 -25.58 -6.86
N PHE A 267 4.25 -24.60 -6.93
CA PHE A 267 4.56 -23.23 -7.28
C PHE A 267 5.57 -22.61 -6.29
N ALA A 268 5.33 -22.77 -4.99
CA ALA A 268 6.22 -22.28 -3.95
C ALA A 268 7.60 -22.96 -3.99
N GLY A 269 7.66 -24.26 -4.31
CA GLY A 269 8.89 -25.02 -4.53
C GLY A 269 9.74 -24.52 -5.70
N SER A 270 9.15 -23.78 -6.64
CA SER A 270 9.88 -23.14 -7.76
C SER A 270 10.56 -21.82 -7.39
N LEU A 271 10.27 -21.24 -6.21
CA LEU A 271 10.83 -19.98 -5.76
C LEU A 271 12.27 -20.13 -5.24
N PHE A 272 12.99 -19.01 -5.19
CA PHE A 272 14.35 -18.99 -4.60
C PHE A 272 14.35 -19.12 -3.07
N ALA A 273 13.18 -18.99 -2.41
CA ALA A 273 13.01 -19.18 -0.97
C ALA A 273 12.46 -20.60 -0.69
N PRO A 274 13.31 -21.61 -0.49
CA PRO A 274 12.87 -22.99 -0.27
C PRO A 274 11.98 -23.15 0.96
N GLN A 275 12.15 -22.28 1.96
CA GLN A 275 11.36 -22.27 3.19
C GLN A 275 9.87 -22.09 2.93
N ILE A 276 9.49 -21.36 1.85
CA ILE A 276 8.08 -21.17 1.49
C ILE A 276 7.47 -22.48 0.97
N GLY A 277 8.23 -23.19 0.10
CA GLY A 277 7.79 -24.48 -0.42
C GLY A 277 7.73 -25.56 0.67
N GLU A 278 8.67 -25.55 1.61
CA GLU A 278 8.67 -26.46 2.76
C GLU A 278 7.47 -26.19 3.67
N LEU A 279 7.21 -24.93 3.98
CA LEU A 279 6.04 -24.53 4.78
C LEU A 279 4.74 -25.05 4.14
N LEU A 280 4.54 -24.86 2.83
CA LEU A 280 3.29 -25.26 2.17
C LEU A 280 3.09 -26.77 2.06
N ARG A 281 4.17 -27.56 2.16
CA ARG A 281 4.06 -29.02 2.22
C ARG A 281 3.69 -29.55 3.60
N THR A 282 3.94 -28.80 4.65
CA THR A 282 3.83 -29.27 6.05
C THR A 282 2.77 -28.54 6.87
N ALA A 283 2.48 -27.28 6.55
CA ALA A 283 1.57 -26.44 7.34
C ALA A 283 0.10 -26.78 7.05
N LEU A 284 -0.72 -26.73 8.09
CA LEU A 284 -2.16 -26.96 7.99
C LEU A 284 -2.85 -25.69 7.50
N PRO A 285 -3.62 -25.74 6.39
CA PRO A 285 -4.45 -24.64 5.95
C PRO A 285 -5.47 -24.23 7.01
N ALA A 286 -5.68 -22.92 7.19
CA ALA A 286 -6.64 -22.32 8.09
C ALA A 286 -7.69 -21.47 7.37
N SER A 287 -7.60 -21.35 6.06
CA SER A 287 -8.61 -20.70 5.21
C SER A 287 -8.64 -21.29 3.81
N GLU A 288 -9.70 -20.98 3.07
CA GLU A 288 -9.69 -21.16 1.62
C GLU A 288 -8.73 -20.18 0.94
N PRO A 289 -8.12 -20.55 -0.20
CA PRO A 289 -7.28 -19.66 -0.98
C PRO A 289 -8.11 -18.56 -1.66
N VAL A 290 -7.62 -17.33 -1.64
CA VAL A 290 -8.29 -16.17 -2.24
C VAL A 290 -7.45 -15.60 -3.36
N ARG A 291 -7.96 -15.67 -4.60
CA ARG A 291 -7.32 -15.10 -5.78
C ARG A 291 -7.73 -13.65 -5.97
N MET A 292 -6.77 -12.81 -6.33
CA MET A 292 -6.98 -11.42 -6.69
C MET A 292 -6.11 -11.03 -7.89
N ARG A 293 -6.62 -10.17 -8.76
CA ARG A 293 -5.86 -9.57 -9.87
C ARG A 293 -5.65 -8.09 -9.65
N TYR A 294 -4.45 -7.65 -9.98
CA TYR A 294 -4.10 -6.23 -9.98
C TYR A 294 -3.54 -5.86 -11.36
N PRO A 295 -4.30 -5.12 -12.17
CA PRO A 295 -3.93 -4.91 -13.57
C PRO A 295 -2.81 -3.89 -13.75
N ALA A 296 -2.83 -2.79 -13.01
CA ALA A 296 -1.90 -1.68 -13.24
C ALA A 296 -1.70 -0.80 -12.02
N SER A 297 -0.49 -0.26 -11.87
CA SER A 297 -0.21 0.91 -11.05
C SER A 297 -0.69 2.15 -11.78
N VAL A 298 -1.35 3.07 -11.05
CA VAL A 298 -1.93 4.30 -11.62
C VAL A 298 -1.59 5.49 -10.74
N ARG A 299 -1.08 6.55 -11.35
CA ARG A 299 -0.82 7.82 -10.70
C ARG A 299 -1.49 8.95 -11.46
N ARG A 300 -2.36 9.71 -10.81
CA ARG A 300 -3.04 10.88 -11.35
C ARG A 300 -2.30 12.14 -10.95
N ARG A 301 -1.88 12.92 -11.94
CA ARG A 301 -0.99 14.08 -11.77
C ARG A 301 -1.80 15.36 -11.53
N TYR A 302 -2.60 15.40 -10.44
CA TYR A 302 -3.41 16.57 -10.09
C TYR A 302 -2.56 17.83 -9.87
N GLU A 303 -1.33 17.71 -9.46
CA GLU A 303 -0.39 18.84 -9.31
C GLU A 303 -0.04 19.52 -10.64
N ARG A 304 -0.35 18.89 -11.78
CA ARG A 304 -0.15 19.48 -13.13
C ARG A 304 -1.37 20.25 -13.63
N LEU A 305 -2.48 20.19 -12.92
CA LEU A 305 -3.68 20.92 -13.31
C LEU A 305 -3.51 22.41 -13.00
N ARG A 306 -3.85 23.26 -13.99
CA ARG A 306 -3.83 24.72 -13.82
C ARG A 306 -5.04 25.23 -13.05
N ARG A 307 -6.18 24.56 -13.20
CA ARG A 307 -7.46 24.86 -12.53
C ARG A 307 -7.86 23.68 -11.66
N LEU A 308 -8.28 23.97 -10.45
CA LEU A 308 -8.79 23.02 -9.46
C LEU A 308 -9.95 23.71 -8.74
N PRO A 309 -11.03 23.02 -8.42
CA PRO A 309 -12.08 23.59 -7.59
C PRO A 309 -11.53 23.83 -6.18
N GLU A 310 -11.98 24.89 -5.54
CA GLU A 310 -11.80 25.04 -4.10
C GLU A 310 -12.69 24.07 -3.34
N GLY A 311 -12.36 23.75 -2.08
CA GLY A 311 -13.17 22.88 -1.25
C GLY A 311 -13.16 21.40 -1.65
N TYR A 312 -12.21 20.94 -2.50
CA TYR A 312 -12.13 19.55 -2.95
C TYR A 312 -10.70 19.01 -3.00
N LEU A 313 -10.53 17.79 -2.47
CA LEU A 313 -9.25 17.05 -2.52
C LEU A 313 -9.47 15.59 -2.93
N VAL A 314 -8.53 15.04 -3.70
CA VAL A 314 -8.39 13.60 -3.99
C VAL A 314 -7.23 13.05 -3.16
N PHE A 315 -7.39 11.86 -2.53
CA PHE A 315 -6.51 11.38 -1.48
C PHE A 315 -6.20 9.88 -1.62
N ALA A 316 -5.01 9.45 -1.21
CA ALA A 316 -4.55 8.07 -1.13
C ALA A 316 -4.64 7.33 -2.48
N ASP A 317 -5.22 6.11 -2.52
CA ASP A 317 -5.33 5.29 -3.75
C ASP A 317 -6.16 5.96 -4.87
N ALA A 318 -6.98 6.96 -4.55
CA ALA A 318 -7.67 7.77 -5.54
C ALA A 318 -6.70 8.71 -6.29
N LEU A 319 -5.61 9.12 -5.63
CA LEU A 319 -4.52 9.92 -6.19
C LEU A 319 -3.44 9.02 -6.82
N CYS A 320 -2.97 8.00 -6.08
CA CYS A 320 -1.94 7.09 -6.58
C CYS A 320 -2.10 5.68 -6.00
N SER A 321 -2.36 4.70 -6.86
CA SER A 321 -2.40 3.29 -6.48
C SER A 321 -1.16 2.55 -6.99
N PHE A 322 -0.48 1.84 -6.09
CA PHE A 322 0.75 1.10 -6.36
C PHE A 322 0.49 -0.39 -6.53
N ASN A 323 1.42 -1.10 -7.16
CA ASN A 323 1.48 -2.55 -7.09
C ASN A 323 1.53 -3.01 -5.63
N PRO A 324 0.53 -3.78 -5.15
CA PRO A 324 0.39 -4.14 -3.73
C PRO A 324 1.57 -4.95 -3.17
N ILE A 325 2.35 -5.62 -4.03
CA ILE A 325 3.49 -6.46 -3.61
C ILE A 325 4.55 -5.66 -2.84
N TYR A 326 4.63 -4.34 -3.08
CA TYR A 326 5.59 -3.47 -2.39
C TYR A 326 5.09 -2.97 -1.02
N GLY A 327 3.82 -3.18 -0.67
CA GLY A 327 3.25 -2.82 0.64
C GLY A 327 3.19 -1.31 0.95
N GLN A 328 3.39 -0.43 -0.02
CA GLN A 328 3.65 1.00 0.23
C GLN A 328 2.38 1.86 0.40
N GLY A 329 1.21 1.39 -0.06
CA GLY A 329 -0.01 2.21 -0.17
C GLY A 329 -0.44 2.85 1.16
N ILE A 330 -0.50 2.06 2.25
CA ILE A 330 -0.90 2.58 3.57
C ILE A 330 0.11 3.61 4.08
N THR A 331 1.41 3.35 3.90
CA THR A 331 2.48 4.25 4.32
C THR A 331 2.39 5.59 3.59
N VAL A 332 2.15 5.58 2.29
CA VAL A 332 1.99 6.81 1.50
C VAL A 332 0.74 7.57 1.93
N ALA A 333 -0.40 6.90 2.11
CA ALA A 333 -1.62 7.53 2.62
C ALA A 333 -1.43 8.15 4.02
N SER A 334 -0.65 7.48 4.89
CA SER A 334 -0.31 8.03 6.21
C SER A 334 0.55 9.30 6.12
N LEU A 335 1.53 9.32 5.21
CA LEU A 335 2.35 10.50 4.95
C LEU A 335 1.53 11.65 4.34
N GLU A 336 0.57 11.35 3.46
CA GLU A 336 -0.38 12.33 2.93
C GLU A 336 -1.26 12.92 4.04
N ALA A 337 -1.68 12.12 5.03
CA ALA A 337 -2.44 12.59 6.19
C ALA A 337 -1.63 13.58 7.05
N LEU A 338 -0.37 13.29 7.32
CA LEU A 338 0.53 14.24 8.01
C LEU A 338 0.71 15.55 7.21
N LEU A 339 0.86 15.43 5.89
CA LEU A 339 0.94 16.59 5.01
C LEU A 339 -0.34 17.43 5.08
N LEU A 340 -1.51 16.79 4.97
CA LEU A 340 -2.81 17.48 5.04
C LEU A 340 -2.98 18.18 6.38
N ARG A 341 -2.72 17.47 7.50
CA ARG A 341 -2.78 18.02 8.87
C ARG A 341 -1.90 19.26 9.02
N ARG A 342 -0.67 19.22 8.52
CA ARG A 342 0.25 20.35 8.54
C ARG A 342 -0.28 21.53 7.72
N LEU A 343 -0.74 21.29 6.49
CA LEU A 343 -1.25 22.33 5.60
C LEU A 343 -2.52 23.01 6.13
N LEU A 344 -3.35 22.30 6.88
CA LEU A 344 -4.52 22.84 7.55
C LEU A 344 -4.14 23.71 8.73
N ALA A 345 -3.09 23.36 9.49
CA ALA A 345 -2.56 24.19 10.57
C ALA A 345 -1.87 25.48 10.06
N GLU A 346 -1.32 25.44 8.84
CA GLU A 346 -0.75 26.60 8.16
C GLU A 346 -1.89 27.42 7.52
N ALA A 347 -2.27 28.57 8.08
CA ALA A 347 -3.24 29.47 7.46
C ALA A 347 -2.81 29.81 6.02
N GLY A 348 -3.74 29.71 5.04
CA GLY A 348 -3.41 30.05 3.66
C GLY A 348 -4.47 29.58 2.66
N THR A 349 -4.48 30.23 1.50
CA THR A 349 -5.36 29.92 0.38
C THR A 349 -4.80 28.78 -0.49
N GLY A 350 -5.65 28.21 -1.36
CA GLY A 350 -5.24 27.23 -2.36
C GLY A 350 -4.76 25.90 -1.76
N LEU A 351 -5.44 25.37 -0.73
CA LEU A 351 -5.14 24.13 -0.07
C LEU A 351 -4.91 22.98 -1.06
N ALA A 352 -5.79 22.78 -2.03
CA ALA A 352 -5.70 21.73 -3.04
C ALA A 352 -4.35 21.78 -3.79
N ARG A 353 -3.93 22.95 -4.24
CA ARG A 353 -2.68 23.13 -4.98
C ARG A 353 -1.45 22.86 -4.09
N ARG A 354 -1.46 23.31 -2.84
CA ARG A 354 -0.38 23.05 -1.89
C ARG A 354 -0.30 21.56 -1.55
N PHE A 355 -1.46 20.93 -1.33
CA PHE A 355 -1.56 19.50 -1.03
C PHE A 355 -1.04 18.66 -2.20
N TYR A 356 -1.53 18.84 -3.43
CA TYR A 356 -1.09 18.02 -4.56
C TYR A 356 0.40 18.19 -4.88
N ARG A 357 0.97 19.39 -4.72
CA ARG A 357 2.42 19.59 -4.87
C ARG A 357 3.23 18.86 -3.79
N GLY A 358 2.74 18.86 -2.55
CA GLY A 358 3.35 18.13 -1.45
C GLY A 358 3.22 16.61 -1.63
N ALA A 359 2.01 16.13 -1.92
CA ALA A 359 1.73 14.71 -2.17
C ALA A 359 2.54 14.16 -3.35
N ALA A 360 2.69 14.93 -4.44
CA ALA A 360 3.52 14.52 -5.57
C ALA A 360 4.96 14.20 -5.15
N ARG A 361 5.57 15.00 -4.25
CA ARG A 361 6.92 14.77 -3.73
C ARG A 361 6.99 13.53 -2.84
N LEU A 362 5.95 13.29 -2.03
CA LEU A 362 5.86 12.07 -1.19
C LEU A 362 5.72 10.81 -2.04
N ILE A 363 4.94 10.89 -3.12
CA ILE A 363 4.67 9.79 -4.05
C ILE A 363 5.86 9.48 -4.97
N ASP A 364 6.70 10.47 -5.30
CA ASP A 364 7.77 10.32 -6.31
C ASP A 364 8.72 9.16 -6.01
N ALA A 365 9.20 9.01 -4.77
CA ALA A 365 10.12 7.94 -4.40
C ALA A 365 9.44 6.55 -4.42
N PRO A 366 8.31 6.29 -3.75
CA PRO A 366 7.62 5.00 -3.82
C PRO A 366 7.17 4.66 -5.25
N TRP A 367 6.74 5.63 -6.06
CA TRP A 367 6.41 5.42 -7.47
C TRP A 367 7.62 4.96 -8.27
N GLN A 368 8.77 5.63 -8.12
CA GLN A 368 10.00 5.25 -8.81
C GLN A 368 10.50 3.87 -8.37
N ILE A 369 10.39 3.50 -7.09
CA ILE A 369 10.76 2.19 -6.59
C ILE A 369 9.86 1.11 -7.22
N SER A 370 8.55 1.25 -7.12
CA SER A 370 7.59 0.28 -7.65
C SER A 370 7.71 0.13 -9.16
N VAL A 371 7.53 1.23 -9.90
CA VAL A 371 7.56 1.23 -11.37
C VAL A 371 8.95 0.88 -11.91
N GLY A 372 10.02 1.38 -11.27
CA GLY A 372 11.39 1.05 -11.65
C GLY A 372 11.68 -0.45 -11.54
N THR A 373 11.15 -1.11 -10.52
CA THR A 373 11.27 -2.55 -10.32
C THR A 373 10.39 -3.32 -11.33
N ASP A 374 9.15 -2.92 -11.56
CA ASP A 374 8.26 -3.53 -12.55
C ASP A 374 8.86 -3.43 -13.98
N LEU A 375 9.48 -2.30 -14.34
CA LEU A 375 10.14 -2.08 -15.62
C LEU A 375 11.44 -2.88 -15.82
N ARG A 376 11.87 -3.70 -14.87
CA ARG A 376 12.94 -4.69 -15.09
C ARG A 376 12.50 -5.81 -16.03
N PHE A 377 11.21 -6.11 -16.07
CA PHE A 377 10.65 -7.05 -17.02
C PHE A 377 10.50 -6.40 -18.39
N SER A 378 11.17 -6.93 -19.41
CA SER A 378 11.17 -6.38 -20.78
C SER A 378 9.78 -6.32 -21.39
N GLU A 379 8.91 -7.24 -20.99
CA GLU A 379 7.53 -7.44 -21.47
C GLU A 379 6.56 -6.38 -20.95
N ILE A 380 6.87 -5.74 -19.81
CA ILE A 380 6.03 -4.67 -19.26
C ILE A 380 6.25 -3.39 -20.10
N PRO A 381 5.20 -2.83 -20.73
CA PRO A 381 5.32 -1.59 -21.49
C PRO A 381 5.75 -0.42 -20.61
N GLY A 382 6.69 0.40 -21.09
CA GLY A 382 7.12 1.60 -20.37
C GLY A 382 8.48 2.13 -20.79
N ARG A 383 8.74 3.40 -20.45
CA ARG A 383 9.98 4.09 -20.82
C ARG A 383 11.12 3.72 -19.86
N ARG A 384 12.08 2.96 -20.34
CA ARG A 384 13.32 2.60 -19.63
C ARG A 384 14.40 3.64 -19.90
N THR A 385 14.38 4.74 -19.15
CA THR A 385 15.41 5.78 -19.25
C THR A 385 16.78 5.21 -18.83
N LEU A 386 17.87 5.88 -19.24
CA LEU A 386 19.23 5.53 -18.80
C LEU A 386 19.33 5.48 -17.26
N LYS A 387 18.68 6.45 -16.58
CA LYS A 387 18.61 6.48 -15.10
C LYS A 387 17.99 5.19 -14.55
N VAL A 388 16.84 4.74 -15.09
CA VAL A 388 16.16 3.50 -14.64
C VAL A 388 17.07 2.29 -14.83
N ARG A 389 17.75 2.18 -15.99
CA ARG A 389 18.67 1.07 -16.26
C ARG A 389 19.86 1.05 -15.30
N LEU A 390 20.49 2.20 -15.05
CA LEU A 390 21.62 2.33 -14.13
C LEU A 390 21.23 2.02 -12.69
N VAL A 391 20.07 2.53 -12.22
CA VAL A 391 19.57 2.24 -10.89
C VAL A 391 19.29 0.75 -10.74
N ASN A 392 18.60 0.12 -11.69
CA ASN A 392 18.30 -1.31 -11.64
C ASN A 392 19.55 -2.18 -11.65
N ALA A 393 20.56 -1.83 -12.46
CA ALA A 393 21.86 -2.52 -12.48
C ALA A 393 22.61 -2.37 -11.12
N TYR A 394 22.57 -1.18 -10.55
CA TYR A 394 23.15 -0.92 -9.23
C TYR A 394 22.43 -1.72 -8.13
N ILE A 395 21.08 -1.75 -8.12
CA ILE A 395 20.30 -2.49 -7.14
C ILE A 395 20.55 -4.00 -7.25
N ALA A 396 20.61 -4.56 -8.46
CA ALA A 396 20.97 -5.97 -8.64
C ALA A 396 22.35 -6.31 -8.06
N ARG A 397 23.33 -5.41 -8.22
CA ARG A 397 24.65 -5.57 -7.62
C ARG A 397 24.62 -5.42 -6.09
N LEU A 398 23.79 -4.53 -5.56
CA LEU A 398 23.57 -4.35 -4.13
C LEU A 398 22.97 -5.64 -3.52
N HIS A 399 21.99 -6.26 -4.18
CA HIS A 399 21.39 -7.52 -3.71
C HIS A 399 22.45 -8.64 -3.61
N ALA A 400 23.34 -8.76 -4.60
CA ALA A 400 24.45 -9.71 -4.52
C ALA A 400 25.42 -9.38 -3.38
N ALA A 401 25.78 -8.10 -3.20
CA ALA A 401 26.68 -7.67 -2.13
C ALA A 401 26.05 -7.88 -0.74
N ALA A 402 24.74 -7.73 -0.60
CA ALA A 402 24.01 -7.93 0.64
C ALA A 402 23.98 -9.40 1.13
N THR A 403 24.43 -10.36 0.33
CA THR A 403 24.60 -11.75 0.78
C THR A 403 25.70 -11.89 1.85
N THR A 404 26.69 -11.02 1.83
CA THR A 404 27.82 -11.01 2.76
C THR A 404 27.86 -9.79 3.66
N ASP A 405 27.20 -8.70 3.27
CA ASP A 405 27.19 -7.42 3.96
C ASP A 405 25.79 -7.06 4.48
N ALA A 406 25.54 -7.39 5.75
CA ALA A 406 24.25 -7.10 6.41
C ALA A 406 23.92 -5.59 6.45
N GLY A 407 24.93 -4.71 6.53
CA GLY A 407 24.69 -3.26 6.55
C GLY A 407 24.20 -2.71 5.20
N LEU A 408 24.54 -3.35 4.08
CA LEU A 408 23.92 -3.02 2.77
C LEU A 408 22.49 -3.52 2.72
N GLY A 409 22.20 -4.71 3.27
CA GLY A 409 20.85 -5.24 3.40
C GLY A 409 19.95 -4.32 4.22
N ALA A 410 20.40 -3.92 5.41
CA ALA A 410 19.68 -2.96 6.26
C ALA A 410 19.42 -1.65 5.56
N ALA A 411 20.41 -1.09 4.86
CA ALA A 411 20.24 0.17 4.11
C ALA A 411 19.20 0.04 2.98
N PHE A 412 19.17 -1.09 2.28
CA PHE A 412 18.16 -1.37 1.26
C PHE A 412 16.77 -1.46 1.88
N LEU A 413 16.62 -2.21 2.97
CA LEU A 413 15.33 -2.36 3.67
C LEU A 413 14.81 -1.01 4.21
N ARG A 414 15.66 -0.14 4.74
CA ARG A 414 15.28 1.21 5.16
C ARG A 414 14.68 2.04 4.02
N VAL A 415 15.22 1.90 2.81
CA VAL A 415 14.71 2.62 1.63
C VAL A 415 13.37 2.06 1.16
N ILE A 416 13.22 0.74 1.04
CA ILE A 416 11.93 0.16 0.60
C ILE A 416 10.83 0.29 1.66
N ASN A 417 11.19 0.46 2.93
CA ASN A 417 10.28 0.81 4.04
C ASN A 417 10.00 2.32 4.14
N LEU A 418 10.50 3.13 3.22
CA LEU A 418 10.32 4.59 3.16
C LEU A 418 10.84 5.34 4.42
N VAL A 419 11.72 4.73 5.17
CA VAL A 419 12.42 5.34 6.33
C VAL A 419 13.51 6.28 5.86
N ASP A 420 14.32 5.81 4.89
CA ASP A 420 15.38 6.59 4.27
C ASP A 420 15.06 6.92 2.80
N PRO A 421 15.50 8.06 2.28
CA PRO A 421 15.35 8.38 0.86
C PRO A 421 16.27 7.49 0.00
N PRO A 422 15.91 7.17 -1.27
CA PRO A 422 16.71 6.33 -2.16
C PRO A 422 18.17 6.79 -2.35
N THR A 423 18.42 8.09 -2.22
CA THR A 423 19.78 8.68 -2.32
C THR A 423 20.74 8.17 -1.26
N ARG A 424 20.22 7.68 -0.13
CA ARG A 424 21.05 7.06 0.92
C ARG A 424 21.81 5.82 0.43
N LEU A 425 21.29 5.10 -0.56
CA LEU A 425 22.00 3.96 -1.16
C LEU A 425 23.20 4.40 -2.00
N LEU A 426 23.22 5.64 -2.46
CA LEU A 426 24.22 6.18 -3.36
C LEU A 426 25.34 6.95 -2.63
N THR A 427 25.48 6.80 -1.32
CA THR A 427 26.61 7.42 -0.60
C THR A 427 27.93 6.76 -1.00
N PRO A 428 29.05 7.52 -1.10
CA PRO A 428 30.33 7.00 -1.62
C PRO A 428 30.80 5.72 -0.92
N GLY A 429 30.70 5.65 0.41
CA GLY A 429 31.05 4.46 1.18
C GLY A 429 30.22 3.23 0.85
N ARG A 430 28.88 3.39 0.68
CA ARG A 430 28.01 2.28 0.26
C ARG A 430 28.25 1.85 -1.17
N MET A 431 28.42 2.81 -2.09
CA MET A 431 28.77 2.51 -3.47
C MET A 431 30.06 1.69 -3.57
N LEU A 432 31.09 2.07 -2.81
CA LEU A 432 32.35 1.33 -2.79
C LEU A 432 32.16 -0.10 -2.26
N ARG A 433 31.36 -0.29 -1.19
CA ARG A 433 31.06 -1.62 -0.66
C ARG A 433 30.28 -2.47 -1.66
N VAL A 434 29.29 -1.91 -2.37
CA VAL A 434 28.55 -2.60 -3.43
C VAL A 434 29.48 -2.99 -4.59
N LEU A 435 30.42 -2.14 -4.97
CA LEU A 435 31.39 -2.41 -6.07
C LEU A 435 32.43 -3.48 -5.69
N ARG A 436 32.80 -3.58 -4.42
CA ARG A 436 33.73 -4.58 -3.90
C ARG A 436 33.06 -5.91 -3.56
N GLY A 437 31.74 -5.94 -3.38
CA GLY A 437 30.98 -7.15 -3.07
C GLY A 437 30.93 -8.15 -4.23
N PRO A 438 30.35 -9.34 -3.98
CA PRO A 438 30.13 -10.37 -4.99
C PRO A 438 29.38 -9.80 -6.21
N ARG A 439 29.70 -10.29 -7.40
CA ARG A 439 28.96 -9.96 -8.62
C ARG A 439 27.68 -10.79 -8.68
N PRO A 440 26.58 -10.25 -9.25
CA PRO A 440 25.39 -11.05 -9.55
C PRO A 440 25.80 -12.25 -10.42
N ALA A 441 25.40 -13.44 -10.03
CA ALA A 441 25.49 -14.58 -10.93
C ALA A 441 24.59 -14.33 -12.14
N PRO A 442 24.98 -14.77 -13.36
CA PRO A 442 24.07 -14.74 -14.49
C PRO A 442 22.82 -15.53 -14.10
N THR A 443 21.66 -14.89 -14.25
CA THR A 443 20.36 -15.49 -13.90
C THR A 443 20.20 -16.79 -14.68
N PRO A 444 20.07 -17.95 -14.05
CA PRO A 444 19.77 -19.19 -14.78
C PRO A 444 18.39 -19.00 -15.41
N VAL A 445 18.32 -19.01 -16.72
CA VAL A 445 17.06 -19.05 -17.45
C VAL A 445 16.45 -20.42 -17.19
N ARG A 446 15.65 -20.56 -16.13
CA ARG A 446 14.78 -21.71 -15.97
C ARG A 446 13.72 -21.59 -17.06
N GLN A 447 13.77 -22.51 -18.04
CA GLN A 447 12.68 -22.66 -18.99
C GLN A 447 11.42 -22.97 -18.19
N VAL A 448 10.52 -21.99 -18.15
CA VAL A 448 9.16 -22.20 -17.64
C VAL A 448 8.50 -23.15 -18.63
N GLN A 449 8.30 -24.40 -18.25
CA GLN A 449 7.45 -25.31 -19.01
C GLN A 449 6.06 -24.69 -19.03
N ARG A 450 5.67 -24.15 -20.19
CA ARG A 450 4.30 -23.72 -20.44
C ARG A 450 3.47 -24.99 -20.46
N HIS A 451 2.63 -25.20 -19.46
CA HIS A 451 1.57 -26.19 -19.60
C HIS A 451 0.67 -25.74 -20.73
N PRO A 452 0.37 -26.64 -21.71
CA PRO A 452 -0.63 -26.33 -22.73
C PRO A 452 -2.00 -26.10 -22.08
N ALA A 453 -2.78 -25.21 -22.68
CA ALA A 453 -4.10 -24.75 -22.26
C ALA A 453 -5.13 -25.89 -22.20
#